data_2360e8c7742664cd4080c227acfabdbf
#
_entry.id   2360e8c7742664cd4080c227acfabdbf
#
_cell.length_a   1.000
_cell.length_b   1.000
_cell.length_c   1.000
_cell.angle_alpha   90.00
_cell.angle_beta   90.00
_cell.angle_gamma   90.00
#
_symmetry.space_group_name_H-M   'P 1'
#
loop_
_entity.id
_entity.type
_entity.pdbx_description
1 polymer ?
#
loop_
_entity_poly.entity_id
_entity_poly.type
_entity_poly.pdbx_seq_one_letter_code
_entity_poly.pdbx_strand_id
1 'polypeptide(L)'
;MTAMTFPDELTIRLARASDTPAILAFIRELAEYEKLLDEVVADEAALRATLFDGRPAAEVLIAELAGAPVGFALFFQSYSTFLAKPGLYLEDLFVRPAARGKGVGGALMSACARIAVERDYGRFEWSVLDWNEPAIRLYRTLGAVPMDEWTVNRLTGDPLAKLAEQWPHVVGKT
;
A
#
# COMPACT_ATOMS: atom_id res chain seq x y z
N MET A 1 -18.05 9.53 13.56
CA MET A 1 -16.65 9.05 13.61
C MET A 1 -15.94 9.80 14.71
N THR A 2 -15.43 9.11 15.74
CA THR A 2 -14.69 9.76 16.84
C THR A 2 -13.36 10.28 16.27
N ALA A 3 -12.97 11.51 16.61
CA ALA A 3 -11.70 12.07 16.18
C ALA A 3 -10.54 11.19 16.68
N MET A 4 -9.65 10.79 15.79
CA MET A 4 -8.43 10.07 16.16
C MET A 4 -7.45 11.07 16.76
N THR A 5 -6.85 10.70 17.88
CA THR A 5 -5.74 11.45 18.48
C THR A 5 -4.43 10.77 18.11
N PHE A 6 -3.44 11.55 17.72
CA PHE A 6 -2.13 11.07 17.33
C PHE A 6 -1.06 11.64 18.28
N PRO A 7 0.05 10.92 18.51
CA PRO A 7 1.18 11.46 19.29
C PRO A 7 1.76 12.72 18.60
N ASP A 8 2.13 13.73 19.39
CA ASP A 8 2.74 14.96 18.86
C ASP A 8 4.06 14.72 18.10
N GLU A 9 4.79 13.67 18.46
CA GLU A 9 6.04 13.27 17.81
C GLU A 9 5.86 12.41 16.56
N LEU A 10 4.61 12.09 16.17
CA LEU A 10 4.31 11.32 14.97
C LEU A 10 4.29 12.24 13.74
N THR A 11 5.09 11.89 12.77
CA THR A 11 5.06 12.54 11.45
C THR A 11 4.78 11.53 10.35
N ILE A 12 4.01 11.95 9.34
CA ILE A 12 3.78 11.18 8.11
C ILE A 12 4.32 12.01 6.95
N ARG A 13 5.18 11.43 6.15
CA ARG A 13 5.75 12.08 4.97
C ARG A 13 5.84 11.16 3.76
N LEU A 14 5.89 11.73 2.58
CA LEU A 14 6.27 10.97 1.38
C LEU A 14 7.71 10.46 1.52
N ALA A 15 7.93 9.25 1.03
CA ALA A 15 9.25 8.64 0.97
C ALA A 15 10.14 9.34 -0.08
N ARG A 16 11.44 9.24 0.13
CA ARG A 16 12.50 9.69 -0.78
C ARG A 16 13.32 8.48 -1.21
N ALA A 17 14.11 8.62 -2.26
CA ALA A 17 15.00 7.54 -2.71
C ALA A 17 15.96 7.03 -1.62
N SER A 18 16.34 7.89 -0.67
CA SER A 18 17.15 7.50 0.50
C SER A 18 16.43 6.61 1.50
N ASP A 19 15.10 6.49 1.42
CA ASP A 19 14.30 5.63 2.30
C ASP A 19 14.22 4.17 1.77
N THR A 20 14.77 3.88 0.60
CA THR A 20 14.71 2.53 -0.02
C THR A 20 15.13 1.41 0.94
N PRO A 21 16.23 1.52 1.72
CA PRO A 21 16.59 0.49 2.69
C PRO A 21 15.51 0.27 3.78
N ALA A 22 14.90 1.36 4.26
CA ALA A 22 13.83 1.29 5.26
C ALA A 22 12.57 0.66 4.68
N ILE A 23 12.21 1.00 3.43
CA ILE A 23 11.07 0.42 2.72
C ILE A 23 11.26 -1.09 2.56
N LEU A 24 12.45 -1.53 2.10
CA LEU A 24 12.75 -2.96 1.98
C LEU A 24 12.67 -3.68 3.32
N ALA A 25 13.16 -3.06 4.40
CA ALA A 25 13.04 -3.62 5.73
C ALA A 25 11.57 -3.79 6.15
N PHE A 26 10.72 -2.79 5.93
CA PHE A 26 9.28 -2.88 6.22
C PHE A 26 8.58 -3.95 5.40
N ILE A 27 8.88 -4.09 4.11
CA ILE A 27 8.33 -5.14 3.24
C ILE A 27 8.67 -6.52 3.80
N ARG A 28 9.92 -6.75 4.20
CA ARG A 28 10.35 -8.02 4.80
C ARG A 28 9.71 -8.28 6.15
N GLU A 29 9.64 -7.27 7.02
CA GLU A 29 8.97 -7.36 8.32
C GLU A 29 7.46 -7.65 8.18
N LEU A 30 6.80 -7.06 7.17
CA LEU A 30 5.40 -7.35 6.83
C LEU A 30 5.25 -8.79 6.33
N ALA A 31 6.09 -9.21 5.39
CA ALA A 31 6.06 -10.56 4.84
C ALA A 31 6.33 -11.64 5.90
N GLU A 32 7.21 -11.37 6.87
CA GLU A 32 7.41 -12.23 8.04
C GLU A 32 6.14 -12.33 8.89
N TYR A 33 5.48 -11.19 9.17
CA TYR A 33 4.21 -11.16 9.89
C TYR A 33 3.11 -11.96 9.16
N GLU A 34 3.06 -11.89 7.85
CA GLU A 34 2.11 -12.61 7.00
C GLU A 34 2.53 -14.06 6.69
N LYS A 35 3.72 -14.49 7.15
CA LYS A 35 4.31 -15.84 6.89
C LYS A 35 4.59 -16.09 5.40
N LEU A 36 4.96 -15.03 4.67
CA LEU A 36 5.24 -15.03 3.24
C LEU A 36 6.66 -14.53 2.94
N LEU A 37 7.60 -14.58 3.90
CA LEU A 37 8.95 -14.04 3.74
C LEU A 37 9.70 -14.66 2.54
N ASP A 38 9.49 -15.94 2.26
CA ASP A 38 10.11 -16.66 1.14
C ASP A 38 9.62 -16.17 -0.24
N GLU A 39 8.49 -15.46 -0.29
CA GLU A 39 7.95 -14.85 -1.51
C GLU A 39 8.64 -13.50 -1.86
N VAL A 40 9.42 -12.93 -0.93
CA VAL A 40 10.03 -11.62 -1.13
C VAL A 40 11.30 -11.76 -1.97
N VAL A 41 11.21 -11.39 -3.23
CA VAL A 41 12.34 -11.32 -4.17
C VAL A 41 12.83 -9.89 -4.40
N ALA A 42 12.14 -8.90 -3.82
CA ALA A 42 12.48 -7.49 -3.96
C ALA A 42 13.85 -7.18 -3.33
N ASP A 43 14.61 -6.31 -4.00
CA ASP A 43 15.84 -5.73 -3.50
C ASP A 43 15.81 -4.18 -3.59
N GLU A 44 16.82 -3.52 -3.03
CA GLU A 44 16.88 -2.05 -3.02
C GLU A 44 16.98 -1.46 -4.45
N ALA A 45 17.66 -2.13 -5.36
CA ALA A 45 17.84 -1.63 -6.73
C ALA A 45 16.50 -1.66 -7.48
N ALA A 46 15.76 -2.75 -7.37
CA ALA A 46 14.43 -2.89 -7.98
C ALA A 46 13.43 -1.89 -7.37
N LEU A 47 13.40 -1.73 -6.05
CA LEU A 47 12.54 -0.76 -5.38
C LEU A 47 12.89 0.67 -5.79
N ARG A 48 14.17 1.02 -5.85
CA ARG A 48 14.60 2.35 -6.30
C ARG A 48 14.15 2.62 -7.73
N ALA A 49 14.40 1.69 -8.64
CA ALA A 49 14.04 1.83 -10.04
C ALA A 49 12.54 2.01 -10.26
N THR A 50 11.71 1.30 -9.51
CA THR A 50 10.25 1.29 -9.69
C THR A 50 9.51 2.37 -8.91
N LEU A 51 10.06 2.85 -7.79
CA LEU A 51 9.40 3.83 -6.92
C LEU A 51 9.93 5.26 -7.09
N PHE A 52 11.20 5.44 -7.53
CA PHE A 52 11.83 6.75 -7.52
C PHE A 52 12.43 7.18 -8.84
N ASP A 53 12.82 6.23 -9.69
CA ASP A 53 13.44 6.54 -10.98
C ASP A 53 12.37 6.59 -12.09
N GLY A 54 12.46 7.59 -12.97
CA GLY A 54 11.54 7.74 -14.09
C GLY A 54 10.09 8.04 -13.68
N ARG A 55 9.13 7.21 -14.16
CA ARG A 55 7.72 7.30 -13.76
C ARG A 55 7.44 6.30 -12.64
N PRO A 56 7.22 6.75 -11.42
CA PRO A 56 6.95 5.86 -10.30
C PRO A 56 5.73 4.96 -10.54
N ALA A 57 5.87 3.67 -10.24
CA ALA A 57 4.78 2.70 -10.33
C ALA A 57 3.85 2.78 -9.10
N ALA A 58 4.39 3.22 -7.96
CA ALA A 58 3.68 3.40 -6.70
C ALA A 58 4.31 4.54 -5.90
N GLU A 59 3.62 4.99 -4.88
CA GLU A 59 4.06 6.01 -3.92
C GLU A 59 4.12 5.40 -2.52
N VAL A 60 4.98 5.96 -1.67
CA VAL A 60 5.17 5.45 -0.30
C VAL A 60 5.09 6.59 0.70
N LEU A 61 4.31 6.37 1.77
CA LEU A 61 4.33 7.17 2.98
C LEU A 61 5.18 6.48 4.05
N ILE A 62 6.01 7.24 4.74
CA ILE A 62 6.78 6.81 5.91
C ILE A 62 6.18 7.45 7.15
N ALA A 63 5.90 6.64 8.15
CA ALA A 63 5.57 7.11 9.49
C ALA A 63 6.83 7.13 10.35
N GLU A 64 7.13 8.27 10.94
CA GLU A 64 8.23 8.46 11.88
C GLU A 64 7.68 8.82 13.26
N LEU A 65 8.21 8.19 14.29
CA LEU A 65 7.92 8.51 15.67
C LEU A 65 9.23 8.95 16.34
N ALA A 66 9.26 10.18 16.84
CA ALA A 66 10.48 10.81 17.36
C ALA A 66 11.65 10.74 16.35
N GLY A 67 11.38 10.96 15.06
CA GLY A 67 12.36 10.94 13.98
C GLY A 67 12.83 9.56 13.52
N ALA A 68 12.34 8.48 14.11
CA ALA A 68 12.66 7.11 13.69
C ALA A 68 11.54 6.52 12.82
N PRO A 69 11.85 5.92 11.64
CA PRO A 69 10.87 5.22 10.82
C PRO A 69 10.26 4.03 11.57
N VAL A 70 8.95 4.01 11.72
CA VAL A 70 8.22 2.99 12.48
C VAL A 70 7.13 2.27 11.68
N GLY A 71 6.83 2.74 10.47
CA GLY A 71 5.84 2.12 9.60
C GLY A 71 5.80 2.78 8.24
N PHE A 72 5.06 2.16 7.33
CA PHE A 72 4.91 2.66 5.97
C PHE A 72 3.53 2.31 5.41
N ALA A 73 3.15 3.02 4.35
CA ALA A 73 2.04 2.69 3.47
C ALA A 73 2.51 2.83 2.01
N LEU A 74 2.36 1.78 1.21
CA LEU A 74 2.64 1.78 -0.21
C LEU A 74 1.33 1.74 -0.98
N PHE A 75 1.13 2.66 -1.91
CA PHE A 75 -0.13 2.79 -2.64
C PHE A 75 0.11 3.22 -4.10
N PHE A 76 -0.87 2.96 -4.93
CA PHE A 76 -0.87 3.36 -6.33
C PHE A 76 -2.25 3.79 -6.81
N GLN A 77 -2.30 4.41 -7.99
CA GLN A 77 -3.55 4.85 -8.59
C GLN A 77 -4.27 3.68 -9.27
N SER A 78 -5.49 3.39 -8.84
CA SER A 78 -6.45 2.56 -9.55
C SER A 78 -7.41 3.41 -10.40
N TYR A 79 -8.38 2.79 -11.06
CA TYR A 79 -9.40 3.51 -11.82
C TYR A 79 -10.77 2.84 -11.71
N SER A 80 -11.81 3.62 -11.53
CA SER A 80 -13.19 3.17 -11.55
C SER A 80 -13.88 3.63 -12.83
N THR A 81 -14.23 2.69 -13.68
CA THR A 81 -15.00 2.97 -14.90
C THR A 81 -16.41 3.47 -14.58
N PHE A 82 -17.01 2.98 -13.48
CA PHE A 82 -18.38 3.37 -13.08
C PHE A 82 -18.43 4.80 -12.55
N LEU A 83 -17.39 5.24 -11.87
CA LEU A 83 -17.28 6.62 -11.38
C LEU A 83 -16.62 7.56 -12.39
N ALA A 84 -15.99 7.01 -13.44
CA ALA A 84 -15.09 7.74 -14.36
C ALA A 84 -14.02 8.54 -13.59
N LYS A 85 -13.50 7.97 -12.48
CA LYS A 85 -12.51 8.61 -11.61
C LYS A 85 -11.37 7.67 -11.26
N PRO A 86 -10.17 8.19 -11.03
CA PRO A 86 -9.11 7.45 -10.36
C PRO A 86 -9.54 7.05 -8.94
N GLY A 87 -8.86 6.05 -8.40
CA GLY A 87 -8.94 5.65 -7.01
C GLY A 87 -7.56 5.51 -6.40
N LEU A 88 -7.46 5.43 -5.10
CA LEU A 88 -6.25 5.05 -4.40
C LEU A 88 -6.36 3.58 -4.00
N TYR A 89 -5.39 2.77 -4.40
CA TYR A 89 -5.26 1.39 -3.94
C TYR A 89 -4.03 1.28 -3.04
N LEU A 90 -4.27 0.88 -1.79
CA LEU A 90 -3.22 0.61 -0.82
C LEU A 90 -2.80 -0.85 -0.97
N GLU A 91 -1.54 -1.06 -1.37
CA GLU A 91 -0.95 -2.39 -1.47
C GLU A 91 -0.53 -2.91 -0.11
N ASP A 92 0.29 -2.12 0.59
CA ASP A 92 0.87 -2.50 1.88
C ASP A 92 0.65 -1.44 2.95
N LEU A 93 0.34 -1.90 4.16
CA LEU A 93 0.31 -1.10 5.39
C LEU A 93 0.99 -1.88 6.50
N PHE A 94 2.09 -1.36 7.03
CA PHE A 94 2.78 -2.00 8.14
C PHE A 94 3.21 -0.99 9.20
N VAL A 95 3.10 -1.41 10.45
CA VAL A 95 3.61 -0.68 11.62
C VAL A 95 4.38 -1.67 12.50
N ARG A 96 5.61 -1.32 12.82
CA ARG A 96 6.46 -2.12 13.70
C ARG A 96 5.76 -2.41 15.03
N PRO A 97 5.88 -3.63 15.58
CA PRO A 97 5.18 -4.02 16.79
C PRO A 97 5.35 -3.04 17.97
N ALA A 98 6.55 -2.49 18.18
CA ALA A 98 6.84 -1.54 19.25
C ALA A 98 6.11 -0.18 19.09
N ALA A 99 5.61 0.15 17.91
CA ALA A 99 4.86 1.37 17.62
C ALA A 99 3.35 1.14 17.48
N ARG A 100 2.89 -0.10 17.57
CA ARG A 100 1.46 -0.44 17.54
C ARG A 100 0.72 0.08 18.76
N GLY A 101 -0.58 0.28 18.62
CA GLY A 101 -1.42 0.83 19.70
C GLY A 101 -1.27 2.34 19.93
N LYS A 102 -0.37 3.01 19.20
CA LYS A 102 -0.11 4.46 19.30
C LYS A 102 -0.76 5.29 18.16
N GLY A 103 -1.73 4.72 17.45
CA GLY A 103 -2.43 5.43 16.38
C GLY A 103 -1.71 5.50 15.02
N VAL A 104 -0.48 4.96 14.89
CA VAL A 104 0.34 5.09 13.67
C VAL A 104 -0.36 4.53 12.43
N GLY A 105 -0.97 3.34 12.52
CA GLY A 105 -1.72 2.76 11.40
C GLY A 105 -2.91 3.63 10.98
N GLY A 106 -3.66 4.17 11.95
CA GLY A 106 -4.74 5.11 11.69
C GLY A 106 -4.25 6.41 11.03
N ALA A 107 -3.08 6.92 11.43
CA ALA A 107 -2.48 8.10 10.82
C ALA A 107 -2.07 7.85 9.36
N LEU A 108 -1.46 6.70 9.05
CA LEU A 108 -1.13 6.31 7.68
C LEU A 108 -2.40 6.18 6.81
N MET A 109 -3.45 5.52 7.31
CA MET A 109 -4.73 5.43 6.62
C MET A 109 -5.36 6.81 6.38
N SER A 110 -5.32 7.69 7.36
CA SER A 110 -5.82 9.06 7.25
C SER A 110 -5.03 9.88 6.22
N ALA A 111 -3.72 9.70 6.17
CA ALA A 111 -2.86 10.35 5.17
C ALA A 111 -3.17 9.87 3.74
N CYS A 112 -3.36 8.56 3.54
CA CYS A 112 -3.82 8.02 2.26
C CYS A 112 -5.20 8.57 1.86
N ALA A 113 -6.15 8.61 2.81
CA ALA A 113 -7.48 9.17 2.56
C ALA A 113 -7.41 10.66 2.19
N ARG A 114 -6.55 11.45 2.86
CA ARG A 114 -6.31 12.86 2.51
C ARG A 114 -5.79 13.00 1.09
N ILE A 115 -4.78 12.21 0.71
CA ILE A 115 -4.24 12.18 -0.67
C ILE A 115 -5.35 11.88 -1.68
N ALA A 116 -6.19 10.88 -1.39
CA ALA A 116 -7.30 10.53 -2.27
C ALA A 116 -8.30 11.69 -2.44
N VAL A 117 -8.64 12.38 -1.36
CA VAL A 117 -9.54 13.55 -1.40
C VAL A 117 -8.90 14.73 -2.14
N GLU A 118 -7.64 15.06 -1.85
CA GLU A 118 -6.92 16.18 -2.49
C GLU A 118 -6.72 15.97 -4.01
N ARG A 119 -6.64 14.70 -4.45
CA ARG A 119 -6.53 14.33 -5.86
C ARG A 119 -7.88 14.09 -6.56
N ASP A 120 -8.99 14.35 -5.88
CA ASP A 120 -10.35 14.06 -6.36
C ASP A 120 -10.56 12.59 -6.79
N TYR A 121 -9.97 11.65 -6.05
CA TYR A 121 -10.16 10.22 -6.29
C TYR A 121 -11.55 9.77 -5.81
N GLY A 122 -12.16 8.85 -6.56
CA GLY A 122 -13.53 8.41 -6.29
C GLY A 122 -13.65 7.37 -5.18
N ARG A 123 -12.54 6.69 -4.83
CA ARG A 123 -12.53 5.63 -3.82
C ARG A 123 -11.13 5.38 -3.28
N PHE A 124 -11.09 4.75 -2.10
CA PHE A 124 -9.89 4.26 -1.44
C PHE A 124 -10.09 2.80 -1.09
N GLU A 125 -9.28 1.90 -1.63
CA GLU A 125 -9.43 0.46 -1.55
C GLU A 125 -8.15 -0.23 -1.09
N TRP A 126 -8.28 -1.40 -0.47
CA TRP A 126 -7.18 -2.29 -0.07
C TRP A 126 -7.70 -3.70 0.13
N SER A 127 -6.79 -4.67 0.21
CA SER A 127 -7.07 -6.02 0.63
C SER A 127 -6.54 -6.29 2.03
N VAL A 128 -7.09 -7.28 2.71
CA VAL A 128 -6.63 -7.74 4.02
C VAL A 128 -6.75 -9.25 4.09
N LEU A 129 -5.79 -9.91 4.72
CA LEU A 129 -5.89 -11.35 4.97
C LEU A 129 -7.03 -11.63 5.97
N ASP A 130 -7.87 -12.61 5.67
CA ASP A 130 -9.09 -12.92 6.44
C ASP A 130 -8.84 -13.20 7.93
N TRP A 131 -7.64 -13.68 8.26
CA TRP A 131 -7.25 -13.96 9.65
C TRP A 131 -6.69 -12.72 10.38
N ASN A 132 -6.45 -11.58 9.71
CA ASN A 132 -5.84 -10.39 10.30
C ASN A 132 -6.85 -9.54 11.07
N GLU A 133 -7.41 -10.12 12.12
CA GLU A 133 -8.42 -9.48 12.98
C GLU A 133 -8.04 -8.09 13.52
N PRO A 134 -6.77 -7.82 13.92
CA PRO A 134 -6.40 -6.47 14.35
C PRO A 134 -6.59 -5.40 13.27
N ALA A 135 -6.20 -5.71 12.03
CA ALA A 135 -6.37 -4.81 10.89
C ALA A 135 -7.85 -4.66 10.51
N ILE A 136 -8.59 -5.77 10.43
CA ILE A 136 -10.02 -5.77 10.13
C ILE A 136 -10.80 -4.90 11.13
N ARG A 137 -10.50 -5.00 12.43
CA ARG A 137 -11.12 -4.13 13.44
C ARG A 137 -10.83 -2.65 13.20
N LEU A 138 -9.57 -2.30 12.89
CA LEU A 138 -9.21 -0.92 12.53
C LEU A 138 -10.06 -0.44 11.34
N TYR A 139 -10.10 -1.19 10.26
CA TYR A 139 -10.80 -0.80 9.04
C TYR A 139 -12.30 -0.61 9.24
N ARG A 140 -12.94 -1.46 10.05
CA ARG A 140 -14.34 -1.28 10.43
C ARG A 140 -14.58 0.01 11.22
N THR A 141 -13.67 0.38 12.12
CA THR A 141 -13.77 1.66 12.87
C THR A 141 -13.61 2.89 11.97
N LEU A 142 -12.91 2.74 10.84
CA LEU A 142 -12.77 3.78 9.82
C LEU A 142 -13.99 3.89 8.89
N GLY A 143 -14.96 2.96 9.00
CA GLY A 143 -16.15 2.92 8.16
C GLY A 143 -15.96 2.20 6.83
N ALA A 144 -14.88 1.40 6.68
CA ALA A 144 -14.68 0.59 5.50
C ALA A 144 -15.73 -0.53 5.42
N VAL A 145 -16.20 -0.79 4.20
CA VAL A 145 -17.17 -1.85 3.89
C VAL A 145 -16.44 -2.94 3.12
N PRO A 146 -16.47 -4.20 3.59
CA PRO A 146 -15.88 -5.31 2.84
C PRO A 146 -16.63 -5.54 1.52
N MET A 147 -15.87 -5.89 0.47
CA MET A 147 -16.40 -6.18 -0.87
C MET A 147 -16.44 -7.71 -1.09
N ASP A 148 -17.18 -8.42 -0.25
CA ASP A 148 -17.15 -9.89 -0.13
C ASP A 148 -17.68 -10.63 -1.38
N GLU A 149 -18.37 -9.92 -2.29
CA GLU A 149 -18.86 -10.47 -3.55
C GLU A 149 -17.78 -10.56 -4.65
N TRP A 150 -16.60 -10.02 -4.41
CA TRP A 150 -15.51 -9.97 -5.39
C TRP A 150 -14.37 -10.89 -4.99
N THR A 151 -13.92 -11.72 -5.93
CA THR A 151 -12.76 -12.59 -5.75
C THR A 151 -11.60 -12.09 -6.61
N VAL A 152 -10.45 -11.84 -5.98
CA VAL A 152 -9.22 -11.46 -6.69
C VAL A 152 -8.68 -12.66 -7.44
N ASN A 153 -8.42 -12.47 -8.74
CA ASN A 153 -7.77 -13.46 -9.58
C ASN A 153 -6.37 -12.98 -9.97
N ARG A 154 -5.38 -13.87 -9.93
CA ARG A 154 -3.99 -13.57 -10.22
C ARG A 154 -3.43 -14.52 -11.26
N LEU A 155 -2.73 -13.96 -12.23
CA LEU A 155 -1.99 -14.71 -13.23
C LEU A 155 -0.52 -14.26 -13.20
N THR A 156 0.40 -15.20 -12.99
CA THR A 156 1.85 -14.93 -12.86
C THR A 156 2.67 -16.01 -13.57
N GLY A 157 3.97 -15.75 -13.79
CA GLY A 157 4.91 -16.73 -14.33
C GLY A 157 4.54 -17.26 -15.71
N ASP A 158 4.76 -18.56 -15.93
CA ASP A 158 4.49 -19.22 -17.22
C ASP A 158 3.06 -19.06 -17.76
N PRO A 159 2.00 -19.19 -16.96
CA PRO A 159 0.63 -18.92 -17.42
C PRO A 159 0.44 -17.50 -17.96
N LEU A 160 1.04 -16.50 -17.33
CA LEU A 160 1.00 -15.12 -17.81
C LEU A 160 1.72 -14.96 -19.15
N ALA A 161 2.92 -15.53 -19.28
CA ALA A 161 3.69 -15.51 -20.51
C ALA A 161 2.93 -16.21 -21.65
N LYS A 162 2.40 -17.40 -21.42
CA LYS A 162 1.61 -18.14 -22.42
C LYS A 162 0.34 -17.40 -22.86
N LEU A 163 -0.33 -16.70 -21.96
CA LEU A 163 -1.48 -15.88 -22.33
C LEU A 163 -1.06 -14.70 -23.22
N ALA A 164 0.07 -14.07 -22.91
CA ALA A 164 0.59 -12.95 -23.71
C ALA A 164 0.93 -13.34 -25.15
N GLU A 165 1.39 -14.57 -25.40
CA GLU A 165 1.68 -15.11 -26.71
C GLU A 165 0.42 -15.26 -27.61
N GLN A 166 -0.79 -15.35 -27.00
CA GLN A 166 -2.04 -15.46 -27.77
C GLN A 166 -2.35 -14.17 -28.57
N TRP A 167 -1.84 -13.03 -28.13
CA TRP A 167 -2.00 -11.74 -28.82
C TRP A 167 -0.69 -10.95 -28.82
N PRO A 168 0.16 -11.15 -29.84
CA PRO A 168 1.54 -10.64 -29.83
C PRO A 168 1.65 -9.12 -30.01
N HIS A 169 0.57 -8.43 -30.38
CA HIS A 169 0.61 -7.00 -30.71
C HIS A 169 -0.45 -6.19 -29.97
N VAL A 170 -0.03 -5.21 -29.18
CA VAL A 170 -0.90 -4.17 -28.64
C VAL A 170 -0.64 -2.87 -29.42
N VAL A 171 -1.60 -2.46 -30.23
CA VAL A 171 -1.50 -1.27 -31.06
C VAL A 171 -1.62 0.00 -30.21
N GLY A 172 -0.78 1.03 -30.50
CA GLY A 172 -0.90 2.36 -29.89
C GLY A 172 -0.10 2.59 -28.62
N LYS A 173 0.79 1.67 -28.23
CA LYS A 173 1.82 1.94 -27.23
C LYS A 173 3.17 2.15 -27.91
N THR A 174 3.68 3.34 -27.74
CA THR A 174 5.10 3.70 -27.91
C THR A 174 5.71 3.87 -26.56
#